data_b2fca09312b4542593b1f8b2a1f49f4f
#
_entry.id   b2fca09312b4542593b1f8b2a1f49f4f
#
_cell.length_a   1.000
_cell.length_b   1.000
_cell.length_c   1.000
_cell.angle_alpha   90.00
_cell.angle_beta   90.00
_cell.angle_gamma   90.00
#
_symmetry.space_group_name_H-M   'P 1'
#
loop_
_entity.id
_entity.type
_entity.pdbx_description
1 polymer ?
#
loop_
_entity_poly.entity_id
_entity_poly.type
_entity_poly.pdbx_seq_one_letter_code
_entity_poly.pdbx_strand_id
1 'polypeptide(L)'
;IVVAALIGLSVWNTWFSATKIAFVNFQTIQQGSISKANDNSFIKLSEVSLDNLDRLTSYDMVFINGMGLRIVEEQRQQIQQAADKGIPVYTSMATNPANNICNLDSIQQNLIRGYLSNGGKTNYRNMLNYIRKAIDGKASAVPEVEDPIERPSDMLYHAGISNPDDEQEFLTVADYEKFMQENNLYKEGARKIMITGQMADATDLIKALENAGYNV
;
A
#
# COMPACT_ATOMS: atom_id res chain seq x y z
N ILE A 1 26.77 -25.76 21.41
CA ILE A 1 25.33 -25.52 21.62
C ILE A 1 25.02 -24.02 21.49
N VAL A 2 25.70 -23.12 22.21
CA VAL A 2 25.47 -21.67 22.18
C VAL A 2 25.66 -21.09 20.76
N VAL A 3 26.71 -21.44 20.04
CA VAL A 3 26.99 -20.99 18.68
C VAL A 3 25.90 -21.44 17.70
N ALA A 4 25.44 -22.69 17.79
CA ALA A 4 24.38 -23.22 16.96
C ALA A 4 23.04 -22.50 17.24
N ALA A 5 22.76 -22.15 18.49
CA ALA A 5 21.57 -21.39 18.86
C ALA A 5 21.64 -19.95 18.32
N LEU A 6 22.78 -19.29 18.37
CA LEU A 6 22.98 -17.94 17.82
C LEU A 6 22.85 -17.93 16.29
N ILE A 7 23.38 -18.94 15.59
CA ILE A 7 23.23 -19.10 14.14
C ILE A 7 21.75 -19.34 13.82
N GLY A 8 21.08 -20.20 14.56
CA GLY A 8 19.65 -20.48 14.37
C GLY A 8 18.78 -19.25 14.57
N LEU A 9 19.05 -18.42 15.58
CA LEU A 9 18.36 -17.15 15.82
C LEU A 9 18.65 -16.13 14.71
N SER A 10 19.88 -16.05 14.22
CA SER A 10 20.25 -15.16 13.12
C SER A 10 19.52 -15.55 11.84
N VAL A 11 19.53 -16.83 11.48
CA VAL A 11 18.81 -17.35 10.33
C VAL A 11 17.30 -17.10 10.47
N TRP A 12 16.73 -17.35 11.65
CA TRP A 12 15.33 -17.09 11.91
C TRP A 12 14.98 -15.60 11.71
N ASN A 13 15.76 -14.70 12.31
CA ASN A 13 15.52 -13.26 12.18
C ASN A 13 15.66 -12.78 10.73
N THR A 14 16.65 -13.25 10.00
CA THR A 14 16.91 -12.82 8.62
C THR A 14 15.88 -13.39 7.63
N TRP A 15 15.39 -14.62 7.88
CA TRP A 15 14.60 -15.35 6.88
C TRP A 15 13.11 -15.45 7.21
N PHE A 16 12.75 -15.63 8.47
CA PHE A 16 11.40 -16.04 8.86
C PHE A 16 10.66 -15.02 9.74
N SER A 17 11.34 -14.06 10.35
CA SER A 17 10.65 -13.05 11.15
C SER A 17 9.78 -12.13 10.26
N ALA A 18 8.67 -11.68 10.80
CA ALA A 18 7.80 -10.75 10.08
C ALA A 18 8.47 -9.39 9.91
N THR A 19 8.19 -8.73 8.77
CA THR A 19 8.46 -7.31 8.55
C THR A 19 7.25 -6.53 9.05
N LYS A 20 7.44 -5.67 10.03
CA LYS A 20 6.38 -4.86 10.66
C LYS A 20 6.43 -3.45 10.12
N ILE A 21 5.35 -3.00 9.51
CA ILE A 21 5.25 -1.67 8.89
C ILE A 21 4.19 -0.88 9.64
N ALA A 22 4.57 0.30 10.14
CA ALA A 22 3.66 1.24 10.79
C ALA A 22 3.18 2.30 9.80
N PHE A 23 1.91 2.67 9.88
CA PHE A 23 1.31 3.79 9.17
C PHE A 23 0.80 4.82 10.19
N VAL A 24 1.25 6.06 10.03
CA VAL A 24 0.88 7.20 10.90
C VAL A 24 0.16 8.24 10.04
N ASN A 25 -1.01 8.68 10.48
CA ASN A 25 -1.82 9.70 9.79
C ASN A 25 -2.21 9.34 8.34
N PHE A 26 -2.32 8.06 8.02
CA PHE A 26 -2.82 7.61 6.72
C PHE A 26 -4.34 7.66 6.69
N GLN A 27 -4.90 7.99 5.52
CA GLN A 27 -6.33 7.87 5.30
C GLN A 27 -6.73 6.39 5.30
N THR A 28 -7.84 6.07 5.94
CA THR A 28 -8.36 4.68 6.05
C THR A 28 -8.48 4.00 4.68
N ILE A 29 -8.92 4.74 3.67
CA ILE A 29 -9.07 4.26 2.29
C ILE A 29 -7.73 3.84 1.70
N GLN A 30 -6.70 4.69 1.78
CA GLN A 30 -5.38 4.38 1.25
C GLN A 30 -4.73 3.20 2.00
N GLN A 31 -4.86 3.19 3.32
CA GLN A 31 -4.37 2.08 4.14
C GLN A 31 -5.10 0.79 3.83
N GLY A 32 -6.42 0.84 3.59
CA GLY A 32 -7.22 -0.29 3.15
C GLY A 32 -6.73 -0.86 1.83
N SER A 33 -6.47 -0.02 0.83
CA SER A 33 -5.94 -0.44 -0.48
C SER A 33 -4.55 -1.07 -0.37
N ILE A 34 -3.66 -0.51 0.47
CA ILE A 34 -2.35 -1.11 0.74
C ILE A 34 -2.50 -2.48 1.44
N SER A 35 -3.43 -2.58 2.39
CA SER A 35 -3.68 -3.82 3.12
C SER A 35 -4.25 -4.92 2.22
N LYS A 36 -5.17 -4.59 1.31
CA LYS A 36 -5.70 -5.50 0.30
C LYS A 36 -4.64 -5.98 -0.70
N ALA A 37 -3.64 -5.15 -0.98
CA ALA A 37 -2.52 -5.50 -1.85
C ALA A 37 -1.48 -6.41 -1.19
N ASN A 38 -1.52 -6.55 0.13
CA ASN A 38 -0.57 -7.39 0.88
C ASN A 38 -0.90 -8.87 0.75
N ASP A 39 -0.26 -9.56 -0.16
CA ASP A 39 -0.34 -11.02 -0.34
C ASP A 39 0.78 -11.79 0.40
N ASN A 40 1.68 -11.08 1.09
CA ASN A 40 2.81 -11.66 1.80
C ASN A 40 2.51 -11.83 3.30
N SER A 41 2.33 -13.07 3.74
CA SER A 41 2.01 -13.38 5.15
C SER A 41 3.10 -12.98 6.15
N PHE A 42 4.33 -12.74 5.69
CA PHE A 42 5.44 -12.26 6.51
C PHE A 42 5.47 -10.74 6.66
N ILE A 43 4.56 -10.00 6.02
CA ILE A 43 4.45 -8.55 6.18
C ILE A 43 3.24 -8.25 7.06
N LYS A 44 3.47 -7.48 8.14
CA LYS A 44 2.44 -7.07 9.10
C LYS A 44 2.28 -5.56 9.05
N LEU A 45 1.08 -5.12 8.76
CA LEU A 45 0.73 -3.71 8.65
C LEU A 45 -0.01 -3.28 9.92
N SER A 46 0.29 -2.12 10.46
CA SER A 46 -0.35 -1.57 11.65
C SER A 46 -0.56 -0.07 11.50
N GLU A 47 -1.72 0.40 11.89
CA GLU A 47 -1.95 1.82 12.14
C GLU A 47 -1.38 2.19 13.51
N VAL A 48 -0.69 3.34 13.59
CA VAL A 48 -0.18 3.89 14.83
C VAL A 48 -0.75 5.29 15.01
N SER A 49 -1.51 5.46 16.09
CA SER A 49 -2.06 6.77 16.43
C SER A 49 -0.98 7.72 16.95
N LEU A 50 -1.24 9.02 16.86
CA LEU A 50 -0.34 10.07 17.36
C LEU A 50 -0.09 10.01 18.89
N ASP A 51 -0.93 9.28 19.62
CA ASP A 51 -0.77 9.08 21.07
C ASP A 51 0.18 7.92 21.42
N ASN A 52 0.62 7.13 20.43
CA ASN A 52 1.42 5.92 20.61
C ASN A 52 2.73 5.92 19.79
N LEU A 53 3.28 7.10 19.51
CA LEU A 53 4.50 7.24 18.69
C LEU A 53 5.77 6.70 19.39
N ASP A 54 5.74 6.53 20.71
CA ASP A 54 6.79 5.87 21.49
C ASP A 54 7.05 4.41 21.03
N ARG A 55 6.05 3.78 20.42
CA ARG A 55 6.11 2.40 19.92
C ARG A 55 6.78 2.26 18.54
N LEU A 56 7.09 3.35 17.84
CA LEU A 56 7.65 3.33 16.48
C LEU A 56 8.95 2.52 16.38
N THR A 57 9.74 2.48 17.46
CA THR A 57 10.99 1.68 17.52
C THR A 57 10.77 0.16 17.50
N SER A 58 9.54 -0.31 17.57
CA SER A 58 9.19 -1.74 17.46
C SER A 58 8.85 -2.20 16.04
N TYR A 59 8.93 -1.29 15.07
CA TYR A 59 8.64 -1.54 13.66
C TYR A 59 9.92 -1.59 12.83
N ASP A 60 9.84 -2.23 11.68
CA ASP A 60 10.93 -2.35 10.72
C ASP A 60 10.86 -1.28 9.61
N MET A 61 9.72 -0.58 9.50
CA MET A 61 9.50 0.57 8.63
C MET A 61 8.36 1.42 9.17
N VAL A 62 8.48 2.73 9.05
CA VAL A 62 7.45 3.71 9.45
C VAL A 62 7.10 4.60 8.27
N PHE A 63 5.83 4.60 7.90
CA PHE A 63 5.26 5.56 6.95
C PHE A 63 4.50 6.64 7.69
N ILE A 64 4.73 7.89 7.30
CA ILE A 64 4.02 9.06 7.83
C ILE A 64 3.39 9.82 6.67
N ASN A 65 2.08 9.99 6.70
CA ASN A 65 1.43 10.94 5.81
C ASN A 65 1.54 12.34 6.41
N GLY A 66 2.39 13.17 5.80
CA GLY A 66 2.65 14.53 6.27
C GLY A 66 1.59 15.54 5.87
N MET A 67 0.64 15.17 4.99
CA MET A 67 -0.43 16.07 4.56
C MET A 67 -1.40 16.35 5.70
N GLY A 68 -1.50 17.62 6.08
CA GLY A 68 -2.36 18.04 7.19
C GLY A 68 -1.92 17.54 8.57
N LEU A 69 -0.76 16.91 8.68
CA LEU A 69 -0.23 16.37 9.94
C LEU A 69 0.00 17.50 10.96
N ARG A 70 -0.74 17.44 12.07
CA ARG A 70 -0.61 18.36 13.21
C ARG A 70 -0.06 17.60 14.39
N ILE A 71 1.21 17.82 14.69
CA ILE A 71 1.91 17.20 15.82
C ILE A 71 2.59 18.28 16.66
N VAL A 72 2.66 18.03 17.96
CA VAL A 72 3.42 18.83 18.90
C VAL A 72 4.90 18.45 18.85
N GLU A 73 5.75 19.29 19.46
CA GLU A 73 7.20 19.07 19.44
C GLU A 73 7.63 17.73 20.04
N GLU A 74 7.00 17.29 21.11
CA GLU A 74 7.26 16.01 21.74
C GLU A 74 7.00 14.83 20.78
N GLN A 75 5.87 14.86 20.06
CA GLN A 75 5.53 13.86 19.06
C GLN A 75 6.53 13.85 17.91
N ARG A 76 6.98 15.03 17.45
CA ARG A 76 8.02 15.15 16.43
C ARG A 76 9.33 14.52 16.90
N GLN A 77 9.71 14.77 18.15
CA GLN A 77 10.91 14.19 18.75
C GLN A 77 10.81 12.66 18.85
N GLN A 78 9.65 12.10 19.14
CA GLN A 78 9.45 10.65 19.15
C GLN A 78 9.68 10.03 17.77
N ILE A 79 9.18 10.67 16.71
CA ILE A 79 9.44 10.24 15.33
C ILE A 79 10.93 10.35 14.99
N GLN A 80 11.55 11.48 15.33
CA GLN A 80 12.98 11.70 15.09
C GLN A 80 13.84 10.68 15.85
N GLN A 81 13.51 10.36 17.10
CA GLN A 81 14.18 9.33 17.87
C GLN A 81 14.10 7.94 17.23
N ALA A 82 12.97 7.59 16.59
CA ALA A 82 12.87 6.34 15.85
C ALA A 82 13.85 6.34 14.66
N ALA A 83 13.88 7.42 13.89
CA ALA A 83 14.83 7.59 12.78
C ALA A 83 16.30 7.57 13.24
N ASP A 84 16.64 8.22 14.33
CA ASP A 84 17.99 8.27 14.91
C ASP A 84 18.47 6.91 15.43
N LYS A 85 17.53 6.06 15.85
CA LYS A 85 17.80 4.66 16.24
C LYS A 85 17.93 3.73 15.03
N GLY A 86 17.86 4.26 13.81
CA GLY A 86 18.01 3.51 12.58
C GLY A 86 16.75 2.82 12.09
N ILE A 87 15.57 3.10 12.68
CA ILE A 87 14.31 2.66 12.09
C ILE A 87 14.08 3.43 10.79
N PRO A 88 13.87 2.74 9.66
CA PRO A 88 13.53 3.40 8.41
C PRO A 88 12.23 4.20 8.53
N VAL A 89 12.30 5.51 8.31
CA VAL A 89 11.15 6.43 8.36
C VAL A 89 11.02 7.13 7.01
N TYR A 90 9.81 7.18 6.48
CA TYR A 90 9.47 7.92 5.27
C TYR A 90 8.25 8.78 5.51
N THR A 91 8.41 10.09 5.38
CA THR A 91 7.29 11.05 5.39
C THR A 91 6.93 11.45 3.97
N SER A 92 5.68 11.24 3.59
CA SER A 92 5.14 11.71 2.31
C SER A 92 4.42 13.05 2.49
N MET A 93 4.49 13.91 1.46
CA MET A 93 3.66 15.12 1.33
C MET A 93 3.61 16.02 2.59
N ALA A 94 4.75 16.24 3.25
CA ALA A 94 4.79 17.08 4.45
C ALA A 94 4.35 18.51 4.16
N THR A 95 3.18 18.90 4.67
CA THR A 95 2.68 20.29 4.57
C THR A 95 3.53 21.25 5.40
N ASN A 96 4.01 20.78 6.56
CA ASN A 96 4.98 21.51 7.38
C ASN A 96 6.37 20.87 7.16
N PRO A 97 7.36 21.63 6.62
CA PRO A 97 8.71 21.11 6.39
C PRO A 97 9.38 20.50 7.63
N ALA A 98 9.08 21.03 8.83
CA ALA A 98 9.61 20.49 10.09
C ALA A 98 9.14 19.05 10.38
N ASN A 99 8.06 18.60 9.76
CA ASN A 99 7.53 17.24 9.89
C ASN A 99 8.08 16.30 8.81
N ASN A 100 8.94 16.78 7.89
CA ASN A 100 9.53 15.95 6.83
C ASN A 100 10.72 15.16 7.37
N ILE A 101 10.43 14.13 8.17
CA ILE A 101 11.43 13.23 8.72
C ILE A 101 11.57 12.03 7.79
N CYS A 102 12.76 11.85 7.21
CA CYS A 102 13.06 10.74 6.33
C CYS A 102 14.54 10.38 6.44
N ASN A 103 14.86 9.13 6.72
CA ASN A 103 16.24 8.64 6.81
C ASN A 103 16.56 7.56 5.76
N LEU A 104 15.68 7.38 4.77
CA LEU A 104 15.95 6.54 3.61
C LEU A 104 16.96 7.21 2.67
N ASP A 105 17.75 6.42 1.94
CA ASP A 105 18.57 6.96 0.87
C ASP A 105 17.72 7.46 -0.33
N SER A 106 18.34 8.17 -1.27
CA SER A 106 17.64 8.79 -2.40
C SER A 106 17.00 7.78 -3.35
N ILE A 107 17.58 6.60 -3.50
CA ILE A 107 17.05 5.52 -4.36
C ILE A 107 15.79 4.94 -3.71
N GLN A 108 15.90 4.60 -2.44
CA GLN A 108 14.79 4.09 -1.65
C GLN A 108 13.62 5.09 -1.61
N GLN A 109 13.91 6.38 -1.38
CA GLN A 109 12.89 7.44 -1.39
C GLN A 109 12.17 7.54 -2.74
N ASN A 110 12.92 7.48 -3.85
CA ASN A 110 12.34 7.58 -5.18
C ASN A 110 11.43 6.39 -5.51
N LEU A 111 11.86 5.17 -5.19
CA LEU A 111 11.05 3.97 -5.39
C LEU A 111 9.78 3.99 -4.53
N ILE A 112 9.90 4.26 -3.23
CA ILE A 112 8.74 4.36 -2.32
C ILE A 112 7.76 5.44 -2.80
N ARG A 113 8.26 6.61 -3.19
CA ARG A 113 7.43 7.68 -3.74
C ARG A 113 6.72 7.23 -5.02
N GLY A 114 7.42 6.57 -5.93
CA GLY A 114 6.85 6.05 -7.18
C GLY A 114 5.72 5.07 -6.92
N TYR A 115 5.90 4.09 -6.05
CA TYR A 115 4.84 3.15 -5.67
C TYR A 115 3.62 3.84 -5.04
N LEU A 116 3.84 4.77 -4.11
CA LEU A 116 2.76 5.48 -3.42
C LEU A 116 1.99 6.42 -4.34
N SER A 117 2.68 7.16 -5.21
CA SER A 117 2.07 8.15 -6.10
C SER A 117 1.28 7.49 -7.24
N ASN A 118 1.77 6.38 -7.77
CA ASN A 118 1.06 5.64 -8.81
C ASN A 118 -0.06 4.77 -8.23
N GLY A 119 0.10 4.27 -7.01
CA GLY A 119 -0.92 3.48 -6.32
C GLY A 119 -1.28 2.18 -7.05
N GLY A 120 -2.41 1.60 -6.68
CA GLY A 120 -2.93 0.35 -7.23
C GLY A 120 -2.31 -0.90 -6.64
N LYS A 121 -3.00 -2.02 -6.82
CA LYS A 121 -2.66 -3.32 -6.18
C LYS A 121 -1.23 -3.75 -6.48
N THR A 122 -0.80 -3.68 -7.74
CA THR A 122 0.55 -4.12 -8.14
C THR A 122 1.64 -3.24 -7.54
N ASN A 123 1.50 -1.91 -7.60
CA ASN A 123 2.48 -1.00 -7.00
C ASN A 123 2.57 -1.17 -5.49
N TYR A 124 1.43 -1.28 -4.78
CA TYR A 124 1.45 -1.48 -3.33
C TYR A 124 2.05 -2.83 -2.93
N ARG A 125 1.75 -3.90 -3.68
CA ARG A 125 2.37 -5.21 -3.47
C ARG A 125 3.88 -5.16 -3.67
N ASN A 126 4.34 -4.56 -4.75
CA ASN A 126 5.77 -4.40 -5.04
C ASN A 126 6.46 -3.53 -3.97
N MET A 127 5.82 -2.44 -3.52
CA MET A 127 6.31 -1.61 -2.42
C MET A 127 6.53 -2.42 -1.14
N LEU A 128 5.54 -3.19 -0.73
CA LEU A 128 5.61 -3.99 0.49
C LEU A 128 6.73 -5.05 0.40
N ASN A 129 6.83 -5.73 -0.72
CA ASN A 129 7.89 -6.71 -0.95
C ASN A 129 9.28 -6.04 -1.08
N TYR A 130 9.38 -4.85 -1.69
CA TYR A 130 10.60 -4.05 -1.72
C TYR A 130 11.08 -3.69 -0.31
N ILE A 131 10.16 -3.24 0.55
CA ILE A 131 10.48 -2.92 1.95
C ILE A 131 11.04 -4.14 2.65
N ARG A 132 10.39 -5.30 2.55
CA ARG A 132 10.87 -6.52 3.18
C ARG A 132 12.25 -6.94 2.67
N LYS A 133 12.45 -6.91 1.35
CA LYS A 133 13.68 -7.38 0.71
C LYS A 133 14.84 -6.40 0.88
N ALA A 134 14.63 -5.13 0.55
CA ALA A 134 15.70 -4.16 0.37
C ALA A 134 15.90 -3.22 1.57
N ILE A 135 14.84 -2.92 2.32
CA ILE A 135 14.93 -2.01 3.48
C ILE A 135 15.14 -2.82 4.77
N ASP A 136 14.32 -3.85 4.99
CA ASP A 136 14.41 -4.71 6.18
C ASP A 136 15.45 -5.85 6.03
N GLY A 137 15.96 -6.09 4.80
CA GLY A 137 17.00 -7.09 4.53
C GLY A 137 16.54 -8.55 4.64
N LYS A 138 15.24 -8.83 4.60
CA LYS A 138 14.65 -10.16 4.71
C LYS A 138 14.23 -10.68 3.33
N ALA A 139 15.09 -11.46 2.68
CA ALA A 139 14.86 -11.92 1.31
C ALA A 139 13.94 -13.14 1.18
N SER A 140 13.59 -13.84 2.29
CA SER A 140 12.74 -15.03 2.23
C SER A 140 11.28 -14.69 1.93
N ALA A 141 10.64 -15.55 1.14
CA ALA A 141 9.24 -15.40 0.73
C ALA A 141 8.93 -14.04 0.07
N VAL A 142 9.89 -13.50 -0.68
CA VAL A 142 9.72 -12.26 -1.44
C VAL A 142 9.80 -12.61 -2.93
N PRO A 143 8.74 -12.36 -3.72
CA PRO A 143 8.79 -12.50 -5.17
C PRO A 143 9.76 -11.48 -5.79
N GLU A 144 9.95 -11.59 -7.10
CA GLU A 144 10.66 -10.54 -7.85
C GLU A 144 9.90 -9.22 -7.67
N VAL A 145 10.65 -8.16 -7.35
CA VAL A 145 10.08 -6.82 -7.14
C VAL A 145 10.37 -6.00 -8.38
N GLU A 146 9.32 -5.55 -9.03
CA GLU A 146 9.37 -4.68 -10.19
C GLU A 146 9.42 -3.21 -9.76
N ASP A 147 10.01 -2.36 -10.60
CA ASP A 147 9.98 -0.91 -10.40
C ASP A 147 8.55 -0.36 -10.43
N PRO A 148 8.32 0.85 -9.86
CA PRO A 148 7.00 1.46 -9.90
C PRO A 148 6.45 1.60 -11.31
N ILE A 149 5.24 1.07 -11.52
CA ILE A 149 4.53 1.12 -12.80
C ILE A 149 3.70 2.40 -12.83
N GLU A 150 3.93 3.24 -13.85
CA GLU A 150 3.09 4.41 -14.07
C GLU A 150 1.66 3.99 -14.39
N ARG A 151 0.71 4.61 -13.71
CA ARG A 151 -0.72 4.43 -13.97
C ARG A 151 -1.29 5.72 -14.54
N PRO A 152 -2.04 5.66 -15.63
CA PRO A 152 -2.78 6.81 -16.14
C PRO A 152 -3.75 7.35 -15.08
N SER A 153 -3.98 8.65 -15.09
CA SER A 153 -4.98 9.29 -14.20
C SER A 153 -6.42 8.93 -14.59
N ASP A 154 -6.60 8.58 -15.86
CA ASP A 154 -7.92 8.30 -16.45
C ASP A 154 -7.97 6.83 -16.85
N MET A 155 -8.67 6.03 -16.06
CA MET A 155 -8.89 4.61 -16.29
C MET A 155 -10.32 4.24 -16.00
N LEU A 156 -10.80 3.21 -16.70
CA LEU A 156 -12.05 2.53 -16.36
C LEU A 156 -11.72 1.43 -15.34
N TYR A 157 -12.62 1.22 -14.44
CA TYR A 157 -12.47 0.29 -13.33
C TYR A 157 -13.67 -0.63 -13.22
N HIS A 158 -13.42 -1.87 -12.91
CA HIS A 158 -14.44 -2.83 -12.50
C HIS A 158 -13.98 -3.63 -11.30
N ALA A 159 -14.89 -3.95 -10.40
CA ALA A 159 -14.62 -4.88 -9.31
C ALA A 159 -14.29 -6.28 -9.84
N GLY A 160 -13.53 -7.04 -9.08
CA GLY A 160 -13.28 -8.45 -9.42
C GLY A 160 -14.59 -9.26 -9.47
N ILE A 161 -14.67 -10.19 -10.41
CA ILE A 161 -15.88 -10.99 -10.62
C ILE A 161 -16.06 -12.02 -9.51
N SER A 162 -15.04 -12.87 -9.33
CA SER A 162 -15.05 -13.95 -8.34
C SER A 162 -14.58 -13.47 -6.97
N ASN A 163 -13.63 -12.56 -6.95
CA ASN A 163 -13.12 -11.92 -5.75
C ASN A 163 -13.19 -10.39 -5.93
N PRO A 164 -14.00 -9.67 -5.13
CA PRO A 164 -14.10 -8.22 -5.21
C PRO A 164 -12.77 -7.47 -5.14
N ASP A 165 -11.79 -8.06 -4.47
CA ASP A 165 -10.46 -7.47 -4.31
C ASP A 165 -9.55 -7.67 -5.55
N ASP A 166 -9.99 -8.42 -6.56
CA ASP A 166 -9.32 -8.57 -7.85
C ASP A 166 -9.81 -7.51 -8.85
N GLU A 167 -9.55 -6.25 -8.51
CA GLU A 167 -9.88 -5.09 -9.34
C GLU A 167 -9.31 -5.24 -10.75
N GLN A 168 -10.13 -4.87 -11.73
CA GLN A 168 -9.76 -4.84 -13.14
C GLN A 168 -9.70 -3.40 -13.61
N GLU A 169 -8.64 -3.04 -14.32
CA GLU A 169 -8.39 -1.70 -14.83
C GLU A 169 -8.24 -1.73 -16.35
N PHE A 170 -8.85 -0.78 -17.03
CA PHE A 170 -8.87 -0.73 -18.50
C PHE A 170 -8.53 0.68 -18.97
N LEU A 171 -7.70 0.76 -20.02
CA LEU A 171 -7.32 2.03 -20.64
C LEU A 171 -8.34 2.55 -21.64
N THR A 172 -9.18 1.66 -22.19
CA THR A 172 -10.17 2.03 -23.20
C THR A 172 -11.55 1.46 -22.89
N VAL A 173 -12.59 2.14 -23.37
CA VAL A 173 -13.98 1.66 -23.28
C VAL A 173 -14.12 0.32 -24.01
N ALA A 174 -13.42 0.13 -25.13
CA ALA A 174 -13.48 -1.10 -25.91
C ALA A 174 -12.97 -2.31 -25.12
N ASP A 175 -11.85 -2.17 -24.39
CA ASP A 175 -11.33 -3.23 -23.55
C ASP A 175 -12.26 -3.55 -22.38
N TYR A 176 -12.86 -2.50 -21.80
CA TYR A 176 -13.85 -2.64 -20.75
C TYR A 176 -15.11 -3.37 -21.25
N GLU A 177 -15.68 -2.96 -22.38
CA GLU A 177 -16.86 -3.61 -22.96
C GLU A 177 -16.58 -5.07 -23.34
N LYS A 178 -15.39 -5.34 -23.87
CA LYS A 178 -14.94 -6.71 -24.15
C LYS A 178 -14.88 -7.56 -22.88
N PHE A 179 -14.31 -7.04 -21.81
CA PHE A 179 -14.31 -7.70 -20.51
C PHE A 179 -15.71 -7.99 -20.00
N MET A 180 -16.63 -7.03 -20.10
CA MET A 180 -18.03 -7.19 -19.69
C MET A 180 -18.72 -8.29 -20.50
N GLN A 181 -18.45 -8.37 -21.82
CA GLN A 181 -19.00 -9.41 -22.70
C GLN A 181 -18.46 -10.80 -22.37
N GLU A 182 -17.13 -10.92 -22.24
CA GLU A 182 -16.44 -12.18 -21.94
C GLU A 182 -16.87 -12.77 -20.59
N ASN A 183 -17.30 -11.93 -19.67
CA ASN A 183 -17.74 -12.34 -18.33
C ASN A 183 -19.25 -12.38 -18.16
N ASN A 184 -20.03 -12.25 -19.25
CA ASN A 184 -21.50 -12.27 -19.27
C ASN A 184 -22.13 -11.19 -18.38
N LEU A 185 -21.47 -10.06 -18.19
CA LEU A 185 -21.95 -8.91 -17.44
C LEU A 185 -22.67 -7.91 -18.37
N TYR A 186 -22.27 -7.86 -19.64
CA TYR A 186 -22.88 -6.96 -20.63
C TYR A 186 -24.30 -7.40 -20.97
N LYS A 187 -25.23 -6.46 -20.90
CA LYS A 187 -26.66 -6.67 -21.23
C LYS A 187 -27.01 -5.85 -22.43
N GLU A 188 -27.36 -6.52 -23.53
CA GLU A 188 -27.78 -5.84 -24.79
C GLU A 188 -29.03 -5.01 -24.57
N GLY A 189 -29.01 -3.76 -25.06
CA GLY A 189 -30.12 -2.83 -24.92
C GLY A 189 -30.29 -2.21 -23.52
N ALA A 190 -29.53 -2.62 -22.52
CA ALA A 190 -29.59 -2.02 -21.21
C ALA A 190 -28.97 -0.62 -21.19
N ARG A 191 -29.47 0.24 -20.29
CA ARG A 191 -28.88 1.57 -20.08
C ARG A 191 -27.46 1.45 -19.52
N LYS A 192 -26.57 2.32 -20.03
CA LYS A 192 -25.21 2.45 -19.52
C LYS A 192 -25.18 3.51 -18.42
N ILE A 193 -24.54 3.20 -17.31
CA ILE A 193 -24.29 4.12 -16.17
C ILE A 193 -22.80 4.25 -16.00
N MET A 194 -22.31 5.49 -16.05
CA MET A 194 -20.92 5.79 -15.73
C MET A 194 -20.84 6.38 -14.33
N ILE A 195 -20.00 5.78 -13.48
CA ILE A 195 -19.68 6.29 -12.16
C ILE A 195 -18.35 7.04 -12.28
N THR A 196 -18.31 8.29 -11.83
CA THR A 196 -17.10 9.13 -11.86
C THR A 196 -16.80 9.67 -10.47
N GLY A 197 -15.52 9.92 -10.19
CA GLY A 197 -15.08 10.55 -8.96
C GLY A 197 -13.88 9.84 -8.33
N GLN A 198 -13.42 10.36 -7.20
CA GLN A 198 -12.36 9.74 -6.40
C GLN A 198 -12.94 8.65 -5.49
N MET A 199 -13.56 7.65 -6.09
CA MET A 199 -14.11 6.54 -5.32
C MET A 199 -13.01 5.49 -5.12
N ALA A 200 -12.65 5.27 -3.88
CA ALA A 200 -11.65 4.27 -3.54
C ALA A 200 -12.19 2.84 -3.66
N ASP A 201 -13.49 2.66 -3.50
CA ASP A 201 -14.15 1.36 -3.62
C ASP A 201 -15.62 1.56 -4.01
N ALA A 202 -15.91 1.32 -5.28
CA ALA A 202 -17.27 1.37 -5.82
C ALA A 202 -17.89 -0.03 -6.00
N THR A 203 -17.24 -1.08 -5.51
CA THR A 203 -17.60 -2.48 -5.75
C THR A 203 -19.05 -2.78 -5.47
N ASP A 204 -19.56 -2.40 -4.30
CA ASP A 204 -20.95 -2.69 -3.91
C ASP A 204 -21.96 -1.93 -4.78
N LEU A 205 -21.64 -0.68 -5.14
CA LEU A 205 -22.48 0.13 -6.02
C LEU A 205 -22.52 -0.43 -7.44
N ILE A 206 -21.36 -0.82 -8.00
CA ILE A 206 -21.27 -1.47 -9.31
C ILE A 206 -22.13 -2.73 -9.33
N LYS A 207 -21.94 -3.62 -8.38
CA LYS A 207 -22.71 -4.88 -8.27
C LYS A 207 -24.22 -4.64 -8.12
N ALA A 208 -24.63 -3.65 -7.31
CA ALA A 208 -26.03 -3.32 -7.12
C ALA A 208 -26.67 -2.83 -8.43
N LEU A 209 -25.98 -1.99 -9.20
CA LEU A 209 -26.45 -1.48 -10.48
C LEU A 209 -26.50 -2.57 -11.56
N GLU A 210 -25.49 -3.43 -11.63
CA GLU A 210 -25.48 -4.58 -12.52
C GLU A 210 -26.63 -5.54 -12.22
N ASN A 211 -26.85 -5.85 -10.94
CA ASN A 211 -27.98 -6.68 -10.50
C ASN A 211 -29.35 -6.02 -10.83
N ALA A 212 -29.40 -4.70 -10.82
CA ALA A 212 -30.59 -3.95 -11.23
C ALA A 212 -30.80 -3.90 -12.77
N GLY A 213 -29.88 -4.48 -13.55
CA GLY A 213 -30.02 -4.62 -14.99
C GLY A 213 -29.36 -3.54 -15.84
N TYR A 214 -28.44 -2.77 -15.26
CA TYR A 214 -27.65 -1.76 -15.98
C TYR A 214 -26.33 -2.31 -16.48
N ASN A 215 -25.76 -1.66 -17.49
CA ASN A 215 -24.32 -1.76 -17.82
C ASN A 215 -23.61 -0.61 -17.09
N VAL A 216 -22.69 -0.92 -16.22
CA VAL A 216 -22.02 0.09 -15.36
C VAL A 216 -20.66 0.41 -15.92
#